data_239c556e02fd94ebfcc4302411839c44
#
_entry.id   239c556e02fd94ebfcc4302411839c44
#
_cell.length_a   1.000
_cell.length_b   1.000
_cell.length_c   1.000
_cell.angle_alpha   90.00
_cell.angle_beta   90.00
_cell.angle_gamma   90.00
#
_symmetry.space_group_name_H-M   'P 1'
#
loop_
_entity.id
_entity.type
_entity.pdbx_description
1 polymer ?
#
loop_
_entity_poly.entity_id
_entity_poly.type
_entity_poly.pdbx_seq_one_letter_code
_entity_poly.pdbx_strand_id
1 'polypeptide(L)'
;MAKQFKPETLCVQAGWTPKKGEPRVLPIYQSTTFKYDTSEQMARLFDLEDSGYFYTRLQNPTNDAVAAKIAALEGGVAAMLTSSGQAANFYAIFNICQAGDHFVCSSTIYGGTFNLFGVTMKKLGVDVTFVNPDAPEEEISAAFRPNTKALFGETISNPTLEILDIEKFARIAHKHGVPLIVDNTFPTPINCRPFEWGADIVVHSTTKYMDGHATSVGGAIVDSGNFDWDAHADKFPGLCTPDESYHGLTYTKAFGKLAYITKATAQLMRDLGSIQSPQNAFLLNLGLETLHLRMPQHCGNAQKVAEYLSKNDKVAWVNYCGLPDNKYYELAQKYMPGGSCGVISFGLKGGREVSIKFMDSLKLAAIVTHVADARTCVLHPASHTHRQLSDEQLLEAGIRPDLIRFSVGIENADDIIADIEQALNA
;
A
#
# COMPACT_ATOMS: atom_id res chain seq x y z
N MET A 1 -10.07 5.51 -29.26
CA MET A 1 -9.67 5.10 -27.91
C MET A 1 -8.45 4.21 -28.04
N ALA A 2 -7.32 4.55 -27.39
CA ALA A 2 -6.17 3.67 -27.35
C ALA A 2 -6.60 2.35 -26.67
N LYS A 3 -6.21 1.21 -27.23
CA LYS A 3 -6.53 -0.10 -26.69
C LYS A 3 -5.88 -0.24 -25.31
N GLN A 4 -6.68 -0.28 -24.25
CA GLN A 4 -6.16 -0.50 -22.90
C GLN A 4 -5.67 -1.95 -22.79
N PHE A 5 -4.39 -2.12 -22.48
CA PHE A 5 -3.82 -3.45 -22.29
C PHE A 5 -4.33 -4.10 -20.99
N LYS A 6 -4.34 -5.41 -20.96
CA LYS A 6 -4.66 -6.20 -19.76
C LYS A 6 -3.52 -6.13 -18.73
N PRO A 7 -3.79 -6.39 -17.44
CA PRO A 7 -2.79 -6.31 -16.36
C PRO A 7 -1.51 -7.09 -16.65
N GLU A 8 -1.61 -8.27 -17.24
CA GLU A 8 -0.46 -9.12 -17.58
C GLU A 8 0.48 -8.42 -18.58
N THR A 9 -0.08 -7.73 -19.56
CA THR A 9 0.68 -6.95 -20.53
C THR A 9 1.27 -5.70 -19.88
N LEU A 10 0.50 -5.03 -19.01
CA LEU A 10 0.97 -3.84 -18.28
C LEU A 10 2.14 -4.16 -17.35
N CYS A 11 2.10 -5.30 -16.65
CA CYS A 11 3.22 -5.76 -15.82
C CYS A 11 4.55 -5.75 -16.58
N VAL A 12 4.53 -6.22 -17.83
CA VAL A 12 5.74 -6.41 -18.64
C VAL A 12 6.09 -5.16 -19.46
N GLN A 13 5.09 -4.45 -20.02
CA GLN A 13 5.32 -3.44 -21.06
C GLN A 13 5.12 -1.99 -20.62
N ALA A 14 4.39 -1.73 -19.52
CA ALA A 14 4.14 -0.36 -19.10
C ALA A 14 5.38 0.32 -18.50
N GLY A 15 5.42 1.64 -18.59
CA GLY A 15 6.41 2.50 -17.96
C GLY A 15 7.68 2.73 -18.76
N TRP A 16 8.19 1.76 -19.50
CA TRP A 16 9.37 1.92 -20.35
C TRP A 16 9.06 1.52 -21.81
N THR A 17 9.25 2.48 -22.72
CA THR A 17 9.10 2.27 -24.16
C THR A 17 10.37 2.71 -24.86
N PRO A 18 11.30 1.79 -25.19
CA PRO A 18 12.56 2.14 -25.82
C PRO A 18 12.38 2.64 -27.25
N LYS A 19 13.13 3.67 -27.61
CA LYS A 19 13.26 4.15 -28.98
C LYS A 19 14.28 3.29 -29.76
N LYS A 20 14.39 3.53 -31.07
CA LYS A 20 15.35 2.84 -31.90
C LYS A 20 16.78 3.05 -31.38
N GLY A 21 17.47 1.95 -31.06
CA GLY A 21 18.83 1.96 -30.53
C GLY A 21 18.95 2.12 -29.01
N GLU A 22 17.84 2.32 -28.31
CA GLU A 22 17.84 2.34 -26.84
C GLU A 22 17.78 0.91 -26.25
N PRO A 23 18.25 0.74 -25.00
CA PRO A 23 18.17 -0.55 -24.32
C PRO A 23 16.73 -1.05 -24.21
N ARG A 24 16.51 -2.33 -24.48
CA ARG A 24 15.20 -2.96 -24.28
C ARG A 24 14.79 -2.97 -22.79
N VAL A 25 15.76 -3.23 -21.91
CA VAL A 25 15.56 -3.20 -20.45
C VAL A 25 15.60 -1.77 -19.97
N LEU A 26 14.78 -1.43 -18.99
CA LEU A 26 14.81 -0.13 -18.32
C LEU A 26 16.22 0.18 -17.80
N PRO A 27 16.89 1.27 -18.24
CA PRO A 27 18.21 1.65 -17.74
C PRO A 27 18.17 2.13 -16.27
N ILE A 28 19.25 1.90 -15.54
CA ILE A 28 19.46 2.49 -14.21
C ILE A 28 20.20 3.81 -14.39
N TYR A 29 19.50 4.92 -14.18
CA TYR A 29 20.09 6.26 -14.19
C TYR A 29 20.68 6.60 -12.83
N GLN A 30 21.89 6.11 -12.57
CA GLN A 30 22.63 6.33 -11.32
C GLN A 30 23.37 7.68 -11.37
N SER A 31 22.60 8.77 -11.32
CA SER A 31 23.12 10.14 -11.36
C SER A 31 22.37 11.00 -10.34
N THR A 32 23.07 11.94 -9.71
CA THR A 32 22.44 12.93 -8.82
C THR A 32 21.83 14.09 -9.60
N THR A 33 22.45 14.48 -10.72
CA THR A 33 22.10 15.67 -11.52
C THR A 33 22.15 15.37 -13.01
N PHE A 34 21.57 16.26 -13.79
CA PHE A 34 21.49 16.17 -15.25
C PHE A 34 22.01 17.45 -15.89
N LYS A 35 22.57 17.36 -17.12
CA LYS A 35 23.15 18.47 -17.83
C LYS A 35 22.10 19.18 -18.70
N TYR A 36 22.19 20.51 -18.77
CA TYR A 36 21.42 21.37 -19.67
C TYR A 36 22.34 22.19 -20.56
N ASP A 37 21.81 22.66 -21.68
CA ASP A 37 22.60 23.46 -22.65
C ASP A 37 22.59 24.94 -22.28
N THR A 38 21.53 25.43 -21.62
CA THR A 38 21.41 26.84 -21.22
C THR A 38 20.90 27.01 -19.81
N SER A 39 21.24 28.11 -19.15
CA SER A 39 20.73 28.51 -17.84
C SER A 39 19.20 28.72 -17.85
N GLU A 40 18.66 29.20 -18.98
CA GLU A 40 17.23 29.45 -19.16
C GLU A 40 16.44 28.15 -19.15
N GLN A 41 16.92 27.07 -19.81
CA GLN A 41 16.29 25.75 -19.75
C GLN A 41 16.21 25.22 -18.32
N MET A 42 17.30 25.40 -17.55
CA MET A 42 17.31 24.97 -16.14
C MET A 42 16.33 25.81 -15.32
N ALA A 43 16.28 27.14 -15.50
CA ALA A 43 15.37 28.03 -14.78
C ALA A 43 13.90 27.60 -14.98
N ARG A 44 13.47 27.34 -16.21
CA ARG A 44 12.10 26.92 -16.54
C ARG A 44 11.71 25.59 -15.89
N LEU A 45 12.67 24.67 -15.70
CA LEU A 45 12.42 23.44 -14.96
C LEU A 45 12.18 23.69 -13.48
N PHE A 46 12.96 24.61 -12.87
CA PHE A 46 12.75 24.99 -11.47
C PHE A 46 11.44 25.73 -11.26
N ASP A 47 10.95 26.46 -12.26
CA ASP A 47 9.67 27.16 -12.22
C ASP A 47 8.48 26.27 -12.61
N LEU A 48 8.72 24.97 -12.87
CA LEU A 48 7.73 23.99 -13.33
C LEU A 48 7.05 24.38 -14.66
N GLU A 49 7.69 25.21 -15.47
CA GLU A 49 7.23 25.63 -16.81
C GLU A 49 7.62 24.63 -17.91
N ASP A 50 8.58 23.76 -17.63
CA ASP A 50 9.07 22.75 -18.56
C ASP A 50 9.15 21.38 -17.87
N SER A 51 9.22 20.31 -18.66
CA SER A 51 9.36 18.93 -18.18
C SER A 51 10.79 18.44 -18.40
N GLY A 52 11.35 17.75 -17.40
CA GLY A 52 12.70 17.19 -17.50
C GLY A 52 13.29 16.83 -16.13
N TYR A 53 14.50 16.31 -16.18
CA TYR A 53 15.22 15.89 -14.98
C TYR A 53 16.34 16.86 -14.65
N PHE A 54 16.44 17.30 -13.41
CA PHE A 54 17.54 18.16 -12.97
C PHE A 54 18.22 17.64 -11.69
N TYR A 55 17.46 16.98 -10.82
CA TYR A 55 18.01 16.43 -9.59
C TYR A 55 17.24 15.17 -9.16
N THR A 56 17.95 14.06 -8.92
CA THR A 56 17.35 12.74 -8.65
C THR A 56 16.48 12.71 -7.38
N ARG A 57 16.70 13.59 -6.40
CA ARG A 57 15.82 13.68 -5.22
C ARG A 57 14.36 13.99 -5.59
N LEU A 58 14.12 14.75 -6.65
CA LEU A 58 12.77 15.05 -7.10
C LEU A 58 12.29 14.00 -8.11
N GLN A 59 13.07 13.78 -9.16
CA GLN A 59 12.71 12.91 -10.27
C GLN A 59 13.95 12.21 -10.85
N ASN A 60 13.74 10.99 -11.32
CA ASN A 60 14.77 10.18 -11.98
C ASN A 60 14.12 9.31 -13.05
N PRO A 61 14.69 9.20 -14.27
CA PRO A 61 14.08 8.45 -15.36
C PRO A 61 13.73 7.00 -15.01
N THR A 62 14.55 6.31 -14.20
CA THR A 62 14.28 4.94 -13.74
C THR A 62 13.07 4.91 -12.81
N ASN A 63 13.03 5.80 -11.83
CA ASN A 63 11.93 5.88 -10.86
C ASN A 63 10.61 6.22 -11.54
N ASP A 64 10.62 7.18 -12.46
CA ASP A 64 9.42 7.64 -13.16
C ASP A 64 8.86 6.55 -14.08
N ALA A 65 9.72 5.78 -14.74
CA ALA A 65 9.27 4.64 -15.54
C ALA A 65 8.56 3.57 -14.68
N VAL A 66 9.08 3.30 -13.48
CA VAL A 66 8.46 2.33 -12.55
C VAL A 66 7.19 2.90 -11.93
N ALA A 67 7.17 4.18 -11.57
CA ALA A 67 5.98 4.87 -11.09
C ALA A 67 4.87 4.84 -12.16
N ALA A 68 5.19 5.13 -13.42
CA ALA A 68 4.24 5.05 -14.54
C ALA A 68 3.69 3.63 -14.75
N LYS A 69 4.51 2.58 -14.54
CA LYS A 69 4.04 1.18 -14.57
C LYS A 69 3.01 0.93 -13.47
N ILE A 70 3.29 1.35 -12.23
CA ILE A 70 2.36 1.17 -11.10
C ILE A 70 1.07 1.97 -11.33
N ALA A 71 1.16 3.21 -11.82
CA ALA A 71 -0.01 4.01 -12.19
C ALA A 71 -0.87 3.28 -13.24
N ALA A 72 -0.25 2.73 -14.29
CA ALA A 72 -0.97 1.97 -15.32
C ALA A 72 -1.65 0.70 -14.76
N LEU A 73 -1.00 0.00 -13.84
CA LEU A 73 -1.55 -1.20 -13.20
C LEU A 73 -2.76 -0.87 -12.32
N GLU A 74 -2.70 0.18 -11.51
CA GLU A 74 -3.82 0.65 -10.70
C GLU A 74 -4.92 1.35 -11.53
N GLY A 75 -4.58 1.85 -12.73
CA GLY A 75 -5.50 2.64 -13.55
C GLY A 75 -5.56 4.12 -13.13
N GLY A 76 -4.51 4.61 -12.48
CA GLY A 76 -4.35 6.01 -12.10
C GLY A 76 -3.76 6.88 -13.21
N VAL A 77 -3.80 8.20 -13.01
CA VAL A 77 -3.25 9.18 -13.96
C VAL A 77 -1.76 9.40 -13.78
N ALA A 78 -1.28 9.25 -12.54
CA ALA A 78 0.13 9.39 -12.19
C ALA A 78 0.46 8.67 -10.88
N ALA A 79 1.75 8.41 -10.67
CA ALA A 79 2.28 7.88 -9.42
C ALA A 79 3.64 8.47 -9.10
N MET A 80 4.06 8.32 -7.84
CA MET A 80 5.43 8.61 -7.39
C MET A 80 5.95 7.48 -6.51
N LEU A 81 7.24 7.18 -6.58
CA LEU A 81 7.92 6.25 -5.69
C LEU A 81 8.42 6.96 -4.43
N THR A 82 8.40 6.25 -3.31
CA THR A 82 8.97 6.70 -2.04
C THR A 82 9.91 5.67 -1.45
N SER A 83 10.72 6.06 -0.48
CA SER A 83 11.71 5.16 0.17
C SER A 83 11.10 4.03 0.98
N SER A 84 9.81 4.10 1.31
CA SER A 84 9.09 3.08 2.07
C SER A 84 7.57 3.29 1.98
N GLY A 85 6.78 2.26 2.31
CA GLY A 85 5.32 2.39 2.47
C GLY A 85 4.92 3.42 3.53
N GLN A 86 5.70 3.54 4.62
CA GLN A 86 5.46 4.56 5.64
C GLN A 86 5.67 5.99 5.10
N ALA A 87 6.67 6.19 4.25
CA ALA A 87 6.83 7.48 3.57
C ALA A 87 5.67 7.76 2.60
N ALA A 88 5.16 6.73 1.91
CA ALA A 88 3.97 6.87 1.07
C ALA A 88 2.74 7.27 1.89
N ASN A 89 2.46 6.59 3.00
CA ASN A 89 1.35 6.93 3.91
C ASN A 89 1.49 8.34 4.48
N PHE A 90 2.69 8.72 4.91
CA PHE A 90 2.95 10.06 5.42
C PHE A 90 2.71 11.13 4.36
N TYR A 91 3.29 10.95 3.16
CA TYR A 91 3.14 11.93 2.08
C TYR A 91 1.71 12.02 1.57
N ALA A 92 1.00 10.90 1.47
CA ALA A 92 -0.38 10.90 1.00
C ALA A 92 -1.29 11.77 1.88
N ILE A 93 -1.12 11.74 3.19
CA ILE A 93 -1.87 12.59 4.12
C ILE A 93 -1.29 14.00 4.20
N PHE A 94 0.04 14.12 4.37
CA PHE A 94 0.69 15.43 4.59
C PHE A 94 0.66 16.35 3.37
N ASN A 95 0.43 15.80 2.18
CA ASN A 95 0.24 16.58 0.95
C ASN A 95 -1.01 17.46 0.97
N ILE A 96 -2.02 17.06 1.74
CA ILE A 96 -3.33 17.74 1.83
C ILE A 96 -3.71 18.17 3.24
N CYS A 97 -2.90 17.80 4.24
CA CYS A 97 -3.06 18.21 5.63
C CYS A 97 -1.90 19.11 6.07
N GLN A 98 -2.21 20.05 6.94
CA GLN A 98 -1.26 20.91 7.64
C GLN A 98 -1.55 20.91 9.14
N ALA A 99 -0.74 21.61 9.94
CA ALA A 99 -1.01 21.75 11.37
C ALA A 99 -2.39 22.36 11.62
N GLY A 100 -3.17 21.74 12.48
CA GLY A 100 -4.56 22.08 12.76
C GLY A 100 -5.59 21.31 11.93
N ASP A 101 -5.17 20.53 10.95
CA ASP A 101 -6.07 19.68 10.17
C ASP A 101 -6.31 18.32 10.84
N HIS A 102 -7.31 17.62 10.33
CA HIS A 102 -7.80 16.34 10.82
C HIS A 102 -8.08 15.39 9.66
N PHE A 103 -7.95 14.09 9.91
CA PHE A 103 -8.46 13.05 8.99
C PHE A 103 -9.10 11.91 9.77
N VAL A 104 -9.95 11.14 9.10
CA VAL A 104 -10.57 9.92 9.65
C VAL A 104 -9.82 8.71 9.10
N CYS A 105 -9.62 7.71 9.93
CA CYS A 105 -8.88 6.51 9.56
C CYS A 105 -9.55 5.25 10.08
N SER A 106 -9.60 4.19 9.28
CA SER A 106 -9.95 2.86 9.79
C SER A 106 -9.03 2.49 10.96
N SER A 107 -9.58 1.90 12.02
CA SER A 107 -8.80 1.39 13.15
C SER A 107 -8.04 0.11 12.82
N THR A 108 -8.48 -0.62 11.80
CA THR A 108 -7.88 -1.90 11.36
C THR A 108 -6.92 -1.66 10.19
N ILE A 109 -5.74 -1.10 10.50
CA ILE A 109 -4.65 -0.86 9.57
C ILE A 109 -3.34 -1.40 10.13
N TYR A 110 -2.30 -1.47 9.31
CA TYR A 110 -0.97 -1.88 9.75
C TYR A 110 -0.51 -1.09 10.99
N GLY A 111 -0.03 -1.80 12.02
CA GLY A 111 0.33 -1.19 13.31
C GLY A 111 1.36 -0.06 13.21
N GLY A 112 2.31 -0.13 12.26
CA GLY A 112 3.24 0.97 12.00
C GLY A 112 2.54 2.23 11.48
N THR A 113 1.53 2.09 10.63
CA THR A 113 0.71 3.19 10.12
C THR A 113 -0.20 3.75 11.21
N PHE A 114 -0.76 2.90 12.06
CA PHE A 114 -1.54 3.32 13.22
C PHE A 114 -0.71 4.24 14.15
N ASN A 115 0.54 3.82 14.44
CA ASN A 115 1.44 4.64 15.26
C ASN A 115 1.90 5.92 14.53
N LEU A 116 2.17 5.84 13.20
CA LEU A 116 2.51 7.02 12.41
C LEU A 116 1.42 8.09 12.53
N PHE A 117 0.16 7.70 12.36
CA PHE A 117 -0.98 8.60 12.36
C PHE A 117 -1.35 9.07 13.77
N GLY A 118 -1.47 8.16 14.73
CA GLY A 118 -1.93 8.46 16.07
C GLY A 118 -0.91 9.16 16.97
N VAL A 119 0.39 8.99 16.68
CA VAL A 119 1.47 9.53 17.53
C VAL A 119 2.36 10.51 16.78
N THR A 120 2.92 10.10 15.63
CA THR A 120 3.95 10.90 14.95
C THR A 120 3.35 12.12 14.26
N MET A 121 2.28 11.96 13.50
CA MET A 121 1.63 13.09 12.82
C MET A 121 0.96 14.06 13.77
N LYS A 122 0.50 13.57 14.92
CA LYS A 122 -0.02 14.43 15.99
C LYS A 122 1.04 15.43 16.50
N LYS A 123 2.33 15.04 16.53
CA LYS A 123 3.43 15.97 16.87
C LYS A 123 3.62 17.08 15.84
N LEU A 124 3.17 16.85 14.60
CA LEU A 124 3.15 17.83 13.51
C LEU A 124 1.86 18.66 13.47
N GLY A 125 0.97 18.46 14.45
CA GLY A 125 -0.30 19.17 14.56
C GLY A 125 -1.42 18.61 13.69
N VAL A 126 -1.25 17.44 13.06
CA VAL A 126 -2.32 16.76 12.30
C VAL A 126 -2.99 15.73 13.19
N ASP A 127 -4.32 15.87 13.37
CA ASP A 127 -5.11 15.01 14.23
C ASP A 127 -5.75 13.86 13.44
N VAL A 128 -6.04 12.74 14.12
CA VAL A 128 -6.74 11.59 13.53
C VAL A 128 -7.84 11.08 14.45
N THR A 129 -8.96 10.67 13.87
CA THR A 129 -9.99 9.86 14.55
C THR A 129 -10.02 8.48 13.92
N PHE A 130 -9.73 7.45 14.72
CA PHE A 130 -9.85 6.06 14.28
C PHE A 130 -11.30 5.59 14.45
N VAL A 131 -11.81 4.90 13.43
CA VAL A 131 -13.18 4.37 13.37
C VAL A 131 -13.16 2.87 13.09
N ASN A 132 -14.11 2.15 13.65
CA ASN A 132 -14.32 0.75 13.27
C ASN A 132 -14.84 0.70 11.82
N PRO A 133 -14.15 0.01 10.86
CA PRO A 133 -14.59 -0.04 9.47
C PRO A 133 -15.93 -0.78 9.28
N ASP A 134 -16.32 -1.63 10.23
CA ASP A 134 -17.60 -2.36 10.21
C ASP A 134 -18.76 -1.56 10.81
N ALA A 135 -18.48 -0.41 11.44
CA ALA A 135 -19.52 0.44 12.01
C ALA A 135 -20.51 0.93 10.93
N PRO A 136 -21.75 1.27 11.30
CA PRO A 136 -22.71 1.93 10.42
C PRO A 136 -22.14 3.23 9.80
N GLU A 137 -22.64 3.59 8.60
CA GLU A 137 -22.19 4.81 7.90
C GLU A 137 -22.34 6.07 8.74
N GLU A 138 -23.42 6.16 9.51
CA GLU A 138 -23.73 7.31 10.37
C GLU A 138 -22.69 7.48 11.49
N GLU A 139 -22.21 6.37 12.05
CA GLU A 139 -21.19 6.39 13.09
C GLU A 139 -19.82 6.82 12.54
N ILE A 140 -19.43 6.26 11.39
CA ILE A 140 -18.20 6.67 10.69
C ILE A 140 -18.29 8.13 10.27
N SER A 141 -19.45 8.56 9.73
CA SER A 141 -19.71 9.94 9.31
C SER A 141 -19.65 10.93 10.46
N ALA A 142 -20.06 10.52 11.67
CA ALA A 142 -20.02 11.36 12.88
C ALA A 142 -18.58 11.68 13.34
N ALA A 143 -17.57 10.93 12.89
CA ALA A 143 -16.16 11.20 13.19
C ALA A 143 -15.58 12.38 12.39
N PHE A 144 -16.27 12.85 11.36
CA PHE A 144 -15.82 13.96 10.52
C PHE A 144 -16.01 15.31 11.21
N ARG A 145 -15.03 16.18 11.05
CA ARG A 145 -15.00 17.55 11.59
C ARG A 145 -14.91 18.54 10.41
N PRO A 146 -15.18 19.84 10.62
CA PRO A 146 -15.04 20.84 9.54
C PRO A 146 -13.64 20.87 8.89
N ASN A 147 -12.59 20.59 9.68
CA ASN A 147 -11.19 20.53 9.24
C ASN A 147 -10.73 19.14 8.80
N THR A 148 -11.64 18.18 8.59
CA THR A 148 -11.29 16.86 8.06
C THR A 148 -10.92 16.95 6.59
N LYS A 149 -9.78 16.34 6.21
CA LYS A 149 -9.19 16.41 4.87
C LYS A 149 -9.16 15.07 4.11
N ALA A 150 -9.29 13.94 4.80
CA ALA A 150 -9.27 12.62 4.16
C ALA A 150 -10.01 11.58 4.98
N LEU A 151 -10.39 10.49 4.32
CA LEU A 151 -10.71 9.20 4.93
C LEU A 151 -9.65 8.18 4.47
N PHE A 152 -9.05 7.45 5.40
CA PHE A 152 -7.99 6.46 5.10
C PHE A 152 -8.45 5.06 5.51
N GLY A 153 -8.11 4.06 4.70
CA GLY A 153 -8.31 2.64 5.01
C GLY A 153 -7.27 1.74 4.36
N GLU A 154 -7.26 0.47 4.73
CA GLU A 154 -6.41 -0.56 4.15
C GLU A 154 -7.30 -1.65 3.56
N THR A 155 -7.09 -2.05 2.30
CA THR A 155 -7.97 -3.00 1.59
C THR A 155 -8.08 -4.33 2.34
N ILE A 156 -6.95 -4.85 2.82
CA ILE A 156 -6.86 -6.04 3.69
C ILE A 156 -5.95 -5.70 4.86
N SER A 157 -6.49 -5.67 6.06
CA SER A 157 -5.75 -5.31 7.26
C SER A 157 -4.70 -6.36 7.66
N ASN A 158 -3.64 -5.93 8.35
CA ASN A 158 -2.54 -6.77 8.84
C ASN A 158 -2.36 -6.59 10.35
N PRO A 159 -2.51 -7.65 11.20
CA PRO A 159 -2.61 -9.08 10.84
C PRO A 159 -4.03 -9.65 10.84
N THR A 160 -5.05 -8.85 11.06
CA THR A 160 -6.44 -9.30 11.31
C THR A 160 -7.19 -9.73 10.04
N LEU A 161 -6.68 -9.40 8.84
CA LEU A 161 -7.22 -9.78 7.52
C LEU A 161 -8.69 -9.37 7.31
N GLU A 162 -9.09 -8.26 7.89
CA GLU A 162 -10.40 -7.65 7.66
C GLU A 162 -10.42 -6.95 6.30
N ILE A 163 -11.53 -7.06 5.59
CA ILE A 163 -11.71 -6.45 4.26
C ILE A 163 -12.46 -5.13 4.40
N LEU A 164 -11.86 -4.06 3.89
CA LEU A 164 -12.51 -2.76 3.82
C LEU A 164 -13.66 -2.77 2.80
N ASP A 165 -14.84 -2.32 3.20
CA ASP A 165 -15.89 -1.98 2.21
C ASP A 165 -15.55 -0.64 1.54
N ILE A 166 -14.81 -0.74 0.42
CA ILE A 166 -14.26 0.42 -0.29
C ILE A 166 -15.37 1.35 -0.76
N GLU A 167 -16.47 0.82 -1.31
CA GLU A 167 -17.59 1.66 -1.79
C GLU A 167 -18.29 2.39 -0.64
N LYS A 168 -18.46 1.74 0.52
CA LYS A 168 -18.99 2.40 1.71
C LYS A 168 -18.12 3.57 2.13
N PHE A 169 -16.81 3.34 2.22
CA PHE A 169 -15.85 4.38 2.60
C PHE A 169 -15.78 5.51 1.56
N ALA A 170 -15.83 5.20 0.26
CA ALA A 170 -15.87 6.19 -0.80
C ALA A 170 -17.11 7.08 -0.70
N ARG A 171 -18.30 6.50 -0.53
CA ARG A 171 -19.55 7.28 -0.36
C ARG A 171 -19.47 8.23 0.85
N ILE A 172 -18.92 7.74 1.97
CA ILE A 172 -18.78 8.57 3.17
C ILE A 172 -17.78 9.72 2.92
N ALA A 173 -16.59 9.42 2.38
CA ALA A 173 -15.57 10.42 2.09
C ALA A 173 -16.10 11.51 1.15
N HIS A 174 -16.71 11.12 0.04
CA HIS A 174 -17.25 12.06 -0.95
C HIS A 174 -18.43 12.87 -0.43
N LYS A 175 -19.29 12.29 0.41
CA LYS A 175 -20.38 13.04 1.10
C LYS A 175 -19.82 14.19 1.95
N HIS A 176 -18.62 14.02 2.52
CA HIS A 176 -17.94 15.06 3.30
C HIS A 176 -16.97 15.91 2.47
N GLY A 177 -16.92 15.74 1.14
CA GLY A 177 -16.05 16.49 0.22
C GLY A 177 -14.56 16.27 0.50
N VAL A 178 -14.16 15.05 0.82
CA VAL A 178 -12.76 14.67 1.03
C VAL A 178 -12.43 13.40 0.24
N PRO A 179 -11.15 13.19 -0.16
CA PRO A 179 -10.75 11.98 -0.86
C PRO A 179 -10.72 10.76 0.06
N LEU A 180 -10.99 9.57 -0.53
CA LEU A 180 -10.67 8.28 0.05
C LEU A 180 -9.26 7.86 -0.36
N ILE A 181 -8.41 7.60 0.63
CA ILE A 181 -7.05 7.07 0.46
C ILE A 181 -7.03 5.62 0.93
N VAL A 182 -6.57 4.70 0.08
CA VAL A 182 -6.57 3.26 0.37
C VAL A 182 -5.16 2.68 0.26
N ASP A 183 -4.69 2.03 1.32
CA ASP A 183 -3.49 1.18 1.26
C ASP A 183 -3.86 -0.17 0.63
N ASN A 184 -3.36 -0.42 -0.59
CA ASN A 184 -3.66 -1.60 -1.39
C ASN A 184 -2.47 -2.58 -1.45
N THR A 185 -1.65 -2.59 -0.40
CA THR A 185 -0.40 -3.36 -0.36
C THR A 185 -0.60 -4.87 -0.54
N PHE A 186 -1.57 -5.48 0.16
CA PHE A 186 -1.74 -6.93 0.12
C PHE A 186 -2.41 -7.44 -1.16
N PRO A 187 -3.52 -6.87 -1.63
CA PRO A 187 -4.14 -7.33 -2.88
C PRO A 187 -3.28 -7.05 -4.09
N THR A 188 -2.52 -5.97 -4.11
CA THR A 188 -1.87 -5.40 -5.29
C THR A 188 -2.90 -5.05 -6.39
N PRO A 189 -2.55 -4.31 -7.43
CA PRO A 189 -3.47 -4.04 -8.53
C PRO A 189 -3.86 -5.27 -9.36
N ILE A 190 -3.27 -6.43 -9.07
CA ILE A 190 -3.65 -7.68 -9.73
C ILE A 190 -4.95 -8.25 -9.15
N ASN A 191 -5.13 -8.18 -7.84
CA ASN A 191 -6.31 -8.75 -7.18
C ASN A 191 -7.40 -7.70 -6.91
N CYS A 192 -7.00 -6.44 -6.63
CA CYS A 192 -7.93 -5.34 -6.38
C CYS A 192 -7.41 -4.04 -6.98
N ARG A 193 -8.30 -3.28 -7.59
CA ARG A 193 -8.03 -1.91 -8.09
C ARG A 193 -9.01 -0.96 -7.41
N PRO A 194 -8.64 -0.34 -6.28
CA PRO A 194 -9.57 0.46 -5.47
C PRO A 194 -10.21 1.64 -6.21
N PHE A 195 -9.58 2.15 -7.29
CA PHE A 195 -10.17 3.20 -8.12
C PHE A 195 -11.46 2.77 -8.82
N GLU A 196 -11.62 1.49 -9.13
CA GLU A 196 -12.85 0.94 -9.72
C GLU A 196 -14.03 0.96 -8.73
N TRP A 197 -13.73 1.14 -7.43
CA TRP A 197 -14.68 1.14 -6.32
C TRP A 197 -14.79 2.50 -5.61
N GLY A 198 -14.23 3.55 -6.21
CA GLY A 198 -14.39 4.94 -5.76
C GLY A 198 -13.28 5.48 -4.86
N ALA A 199 -12.17 4.77 -4.68
CA ALA A 199 -11.00 5.37 -4.06
C ALA A 199 -10.40 6.47 -4.96
N ASP A 200 -9.77 7.47 -4.34
CA ASP A 200 -9.19 8.61 -5.06
C ASP A 200 -7.66 8.52 -5.10
N ILE A 201 -7.05 8.10 -4.01
CA ILE A 201 -5.61 7.91 -3.87
C ILE A 201 -5.35 6.49 -3.38
N VAL A 202 -4.36 5.82 -3.96
CA VAL A 202 -3.89 4.51 -3.52
C VAL A 202 -2.45 4.61 -3.07
N VAL A 203 -2.12 3.96 -1.96
CA VAL A 203 -0.74 3.83 -1.46
C VAL A 203 -0.33 2.37 -1.42
N HIS A 204 0.97 2.14 -1.53
CA HIS A 204 1.57 0.81 -1.43
C HIS A 204 2.85 0.82 -0.64
N SER A 205 3.06 -0.20 0.17
CA SER A 205 4.39 -0.65 0.51
C SER A 205 4.88 -1.56 -0.62
N THR A 206 5.67 -1.02 -1.56
CA THR A 206 6.22 -1.81 -2.67
C THR A 206 7.22 -2.86 -2.19
N THR A 207 7.68 -2.76 -0.94
CA THR A 207 8.50 -3.76 -0.21
C THR A 207 7.91 -5.17 -0.23
N LYS A 208 6.56 -5.30 -0.39
CA LYS A 208 5.79 -6.54 -0.24
C LYS A 208 5.67 -7.27 -1.58
N TYR A 209 4.50 -7.75 -1.95
CA TYR A 209 4.29 -8.52 -3.19
C TYR A 209 4.78 -7.83 -4.47
N MET A 210 4.80 -6.49 -4.54
CA MET A 210 5.27 -5.80 -5.74
C MET A 210 6.76 -6.08 -6.00
N ASP A 211 7.64 -5.94 -4.99
CA ASP A 211 9.02 -6.41 -5.06
C ASP A 211 9.06 -7.95 -5.10
N GLY A 212 8.37 -8.59 -4.16
CA GLY A 212 8.10 -10.02 -4.09
C GLY A 212 9.30 -10.90 -3.77
N HIS A 213 10.49 -10.32 -3.54
CA HIS A 213 11.74 -11.05 -3.33
C HIS A 213 12.47 -10.64 -2.05
N ALA A 214 11.87 -9.72 -1.26
CA ALA A 214 12.47 -9.13 -0.06
C ALA A 214 13.82 -8.45 -0.33
N THR A 215 13.98 -7.85 -1.51
CA THR A 215 15.25 -7.26 -1.96
C THR A 215 15.34 -5.78 -1.70
N SER A 216 14.22 -5.05 -1.72
CA SER A 216 14.22 -3.61 -1.56
C SER A 216 13.03 -3.09 -0.76
N VAL A 217 13.31 -2.12 0.12
CA VAL A 217 12.27 -1.35 0.79
C VAL A 217 11.83 -0.21 -0.13
N GLY A 218 10.52 0.00 -0.24
CA GLY A 218 9.97 1.07 -1.06
C GLY A 218 8.49 1.30 -0.80
N GLY A 219 7.96 2.36 -1.39
CA GLY A 219 6.56 2.70 -1.40
C GLY A 219 6.15 3.37 -2.69
N ALA A 220 4.86 3.49 -2.91
CA ALA A 220 4.28 4.24 -4.03
C ALA A 220 3.00 4.95 -3.60
N ILE A 221 2.74 6.09 -4.22
CA ILE A 221 1.46 6.81 -4.16
C ILE A 221 0.95 6.90 -5.59
N VAL A 222 -0.32 6.56 -5.79
CA VAL A 222 -1.00 6.63 -7.08
C VAL A 222 -2.23 7.53 -6.94
N ASP A 223 -2.41 8.43 -7.88
CA ASP A 223 -3.58 9.32 -7.97
C ASP A 223 -4.50 8.84 -9.10
N SER A 224 -5.79 8.71 -8.80
CA SER A 224 -6.81 8.43 -9.82
C SER A 224 -7.03 9.59 -10.78
N GLY A 225 -6.78 10.83 -10.33
CA GLY A 225 -7.13 12.07 -11.02
C GLY A 225 -8.65 12.32 -11.10
N ASN A 226 -9.45 11.64 -10.26
CA ASN A 226 -10.90 11.74 -10.29
C ASN A 226 -11.48 12.67 -9.20
N PHE A 227 -10.75 12.92 -8.11
CA PHE A 227 -11.22 13.82 -7.07
C PHE A 227 -11.20 15.28 -7.57
N ASP A 228 -12.32 15.95 -7.45
CA ASP A 228 -12.47 17.36 -7.87
C ASP A 228 -12.00 18.30 -6.75
N TRP A 229 -10.70 18.62 -6.76
CA TRP A 229 -10.08 19.51 -5.79
C TRP A 229 -10.66 20.91 -5.84
N ASP A 230 -10.97 21.43 -7.03
CA ASP A 230 -11.52 22.79 -7.21
C ASP A 230 -12.95 22.90 -6.66
N ALA A 231 -13.76 21.85 -6.71
CA ALA A 231 -15.08 21.82 -6.08
C ALA A 231 -15.02 21.93 -4.54
N HIS A 232 -13.85 21.61 -3.96
CA HIS A 232 -13.61 21.63 -2.51
C HIS A 232 -12.40 22.52 -2.14
N ALA A 233 -12.19 23.61 -2.91
CA ALA A 233 -11.01 24.47 -2.78
C ALA A 233 -10.81 25.09 -1.38
N ASP A 234 -11.91 25.33 -0.66
CA ASP A 234 -11.90 25.80 0.72
C ASP A 234 -11.25 24.82 1.69
N LYS A 235 -11.35 23.51 1.40
CA LYS A 235 -10.70 22.45 2.18
C LYS A 235 -9.25 22.23 1.77
N PHE A 236 -8.90 22.47 0.50
CA PHE A 236 -7.58 22.13 -0.07
C PHE A 236 -6.85 23.36 -0.63
N PRO A 237 -6.66 24.43 0.19
CA PRO A 237 -5.98 25.64 -0.30
C PRO A 237 -4.58 25.35 -0.83
N GLY A 238 -3.82 24.41 -0.25
CA GLY A 238 -2.49 24.04 -0.72
C GLY A 238 -2.41 23.51 -2.16
N LEU A 239 -3.55 23.13 -2.78
CA LEU A 239 -3.65 22.72 -4.18
C LEU A 239 -4.32 23.79 -5.05
N CYS A 240 -5.26 24.54 -4.47
CA CYS A 240 -6.22 25.39 -5.20
C CYS A 240 -5.93 26.88 -5.09
N THR A 241 -4.96 27.30 -4.27
CA THR A 241 -4.53 28.70 -4.14
C THR A 241 -3.07 28.88 -4.55
N PRO A 242 -2.62 30.13 -4.81
CA PRO A 242 -1.24 30.41 -5.16
C PRO A 242 -0.23 29.91 -4.13
N ASP A 243 0.78 29.16 -4.55
CA ASP A 243 1.84 28.60 -3.72
C ASP A 243 3.05 29.56 -3.66
N GLU A 244 3.45 29.92 -2.44
CA GLU A 244 4.59 30.82 -2.21
C GLU A 244 5.93 30.20 -2.65
N SER A 245 6.07 28.86 -2.62
CA SER A 245 7.29 28.15 -3.02
C SER A 245 7.54 28.18 -4.52
N TYR A 246 6.52 28.48 -5.33
CA TYR A 246 6.56 28.46 -6.79
C TYR A 246 5.95 29.72 -7.40
N HIS A 247 6.37 30.90 -6.93
CA HIS A 247 6.01 32.20 -7.48
C HIS A 247 4.50 32.44 -7.68
N GLY A 248 3.67 31.83 -6.82
CA GLY A 248 2.23 31.98 -6.91
C GLY A 248 1.55 30.99 -7.86
N LEU A 249 2.21 29.91 -8.25
CA LEU A 249 1.62 28.84 -9.03
C LEU A 249 0.44 28.19 -8.25
N THR A 250 -0.66 27.90 -8.93
CA THR A 250 -1.79 27.14 -8.40
C THR A 250 -1.80 25.75 -9.05
N TYR A 251 -1.58 24.68 -8.27
CA TYR A 251 -1.36 23.33 -8.81
C TYR A 251 -2.55 22.82 -9.63
N THR A 252 -3.79 23.03 -9.18
CA THR A 252 -5.00 22.58 -9.92
C THR A 252 -5.15 23.30 -11.27
N LYS A 253 -4.74 24.57 -11.35
CA LYS A 253 -4.80 25.37 -12.60
C LYS A 253 -3.67 24.99 -13.57
N ALA A 254 -2.46 24.78 -13.04
CA ALA A 254 -1.30 24.47 -13.86
C ALA A 254 -1.27 23.02 -14.35
N PHE A 255 -1.69 22.07 -13.52
CA PHE A 255 -1.50 20.63 -13.78
C PHE A 255 -2.81 19.82 -13.84
N GLY A 256 -3.96 20.43 -13.56
CA GLY A 256 -5.26 19.75 -13.63
C GLY A 256 -5.26 18.44 -12.81
N LYS A 257 -5.52 17.33 -13.48
CA LYS A 257 -5.58 15.99 -12.84
C LYS A 257 -4.25 15.52 -12.23
N LEU A 258 -3.12 16.13 -12.58
CA LEU A 258 -1.81 15.77 -12.04
C LEU A 258 -1.43 16.61 -10.81
N ALA A 259 -2.28 17.54 -10.39
CA ALA A 259 -2.00 18.51 -9.32
C ALA A 259 -1.50 17.86 -8.03
N TYR A 260 -2.16 16.78 -7.58
CA TYR A 260 -1.84 16.12 -6.33
C TYR A 260 -0.44 15.48 -6.34
N ILE A 261 -0.12 14.69 -7.38
CA ILE A 261 1.21 14.05 -7.50
C ILE A 261 2.29 15.06 -7.78
N THR A 262 2.01 16.10 -8.60
CA THR A 262 2.98 17.16 -8.88
C THR A 262 3.34 17.93 -7.61
N LYS A 263 2.35 18.28 -6.77
CA LYS A 263 2.61 18.93 -5.49
C LYS A 263 3.42 18.03 -4.55
N ALA A 264 3.05 16.76 -4.42
CA ALA A 264 3.76 15.81 -3.57
C ALA A 264 5.24 15.68 -4.00
N THR A 265 5.51 15.68 -5.31
CA THR A 265 6.87 15.62 -5.86
C THR A 265 7.61 16.94 -5.70
N ALA A 266 6.99 18.06 -6.10
CA ALA A 266 7.62 19.36 -6.15
C ALA A 266 7.86 19.97 -4.76
N GLN A 267 7.04 19.65 -3.77
CA GLN A 267 7.20 20.11 -2.38
C GLN A 267 7.72 19.01 -1.45
N LEU A 268 6.93 17.96 -1.19
CA LEU A 268 7.28 17.02 -0.15
C LEU A 268 8.53 16.20 -0.48
N MET A 269 8.63 15.67 -1.71
CA MET A 269 9.83 14.95 -2.11
C MET A 269 11.05 15.85 -2.16
N ARG A 270 10.90 17.08 -2.70
CA ARG A 270 11.97 18.07 -2.75
C ARG A 270 12.51 18.37 -1.35
N ASP A 271 11.62 18.61 -0.38
CA ASP A 271 11.99 19.16 0.94
C ASP A 271 12.33 18.07 1.95
N LEU A 272 11.62 16.94 1.95
CA LEU A 272 11.78 15.85 2.91
C LEU A 272 12.66 14.68 2.37
N GLY A 273 12.74 14.50 1.05
CA GLY A 273 13.74 13.68 0.41
C GLY A 273 13.58 12.16 0.58
N SER A 274 12.38 11.66 0.81
CA SER A 274 12.12 10.20 0.95
C SER A 274 12.12 9.48 -0.40
N ILE A 275 13.15 9.70 -1.23
CA ILE A 275 13.27 9.08 -2.54
C ILE A 275 13.67 7.60 -2.44
N GLN A 276 13.18 6.78 -3.34
CA GLN A 276 13.71 5.45 -3.60
C GLN A 276 14.92 5.54 -4.52
N SER A 277 15.99 4.76 -4.25
CA SER A 277 17.15 4.74 -5.14
C SER A 277 16.78 4.17 -6.52
N PRO A 278 17.39 4.64 -7.61
CA PRO A 278 17.15 4.09 -8.95
C PRO A 278 17.44 2.59 -9.06
N GLN A 279 18.42 2.10 -8.32
CA GLN A 279 18.72 0.67 -8.26
C GLN A 279 17.58 -0.13 -7.61
N ASN A 280 17.01 0.35 -6.50
CA ASN A 280 15.86 -0.29 -5.87
C ASN A 280 14.61 -0.20 -6.76
N ALA A 281 14.42 0.92 -7.48
CA ALA A 281 13.35 1.06 -8.45
C ALA A 281 13.50 0.03 -9.59
N PHE A 282 14.72 -0.22 -10.07
CA PHE A 282 14.99 -1.26 -11.06
C PHE A 282 14.66 -2.66 -10.54
N LEU A 283 15.06 -3.01 -9.29
CA LEU A 283 14.69 -4.29 -8.67
C LEU A 283 13.18 -4.43 -8.53
N LEU A 284 12.49 -3.37 -8.11
CA LEU A 284 11.04 -3.33 -8.07
C LEU A 284 10.42 -3.57 -9.45
N ASN A 285 10.98 -2.99 -10.53
CA ASN A 285 10.52 -3.24 -11.89
C ASN A 285 10.56 -4.73 -12.24
N LEU A 286 11.65 -5.43 -11.89
CA LEU A 286 11.76 -6.89 -12.12
C LEU A 286 10.69 -7.66 -11.34
N GLY A 287 10.41 -7.26 -10.10
CA GLY A 287 9.30 -7.81 -9.31
C GLY A 287 7.94 -7.61 -9.96
N LEU A 288 7.67 -6.40 -10.45
CA LEU A 288 6.41 -6.05 -11.13
C LEU A 288 6.19 -6.84 -12.41
N GLU A 289 7.24 -7.16 -13.17
CA GLU A 289 7.12 -7.92 -14.42
C GLU A 289 6.51 -9.31 -14.24
N THR A 290 6.70 -9.92 -13.06
CA THR A 290 6.15 -11.26 -12.72
C THR A 290 4.98 -11.21 -11.74
N LEU A 291 4.52 -10.04 -11.34
CA LEU A 291 3.49 -9.88 -10.30
C LEU A 291 2.19 -10.63 -10.65
N HIS A 292 1.76 -10.55 -11.90
CA HIS A 292 0.57 -11.22 -12.42
C HIS A 292 0.64 -12.76 -12.40
N LEU A 293 1.84 -13.34 -12.34
CA LEU A 293 2.06 -14.78 -12.18
C LEU A 293 2.15 -15.18 -10.71
N ARG A 294 2.80 -14.33 -9.89
CA ARG A 294 3.03 -14.63 -8.48
C ARG A 294 1.76 -14.49 -7.62
N MET A 295 0.94 -13.47 -7.87
CA MET A 295 -0.27 -13.25 -7.05
C MET A 295 -1.25 -14.42 -7.11
N PRO A 296 -1.64 -14.97 -8.27
CA PRO A 296 -2.48 -16.17 -8.33
C PRO A 296 -1.86 -17.38 -7.62
N GLN A 297 -0.54 -17.56 -7.72
CA GLN A 297 0.16 -18.66 -7.03
C GLN A 297 0.13 -18.49 -5.52
N HIS A 298 0.39 -17.27 -4.99
CA HIS A 298 0.26 -16.97 -3.56
C HIS A 298 -1.15 -17.25 -3.05
N CYS A 299 -2.17 -16.76 -3.74
CA CYS A 299 -3.57 -16.95 -3.37
C CYS A 299 -3.99 -18.43 -3.42
N GLY A 300 -3.60 -19.14 -4.47
CA GLY A 300 -3.90 -20.57 -4.62
C GLY A 300 -3.24 -21.43 -3.55
N ASN A 301 -1.99 -21.13 -3.19
CA ASN A 301 -1.29 -21.81 -2.12
C ASN A 301 -1.94 -21.49 -0.75
N ALA A 302 -2.25 -20.20 -0.50
CA ALA A 302 -2.91 -19.80 0.74
C ALA A 302 -4.28 -20.45 0.91
N GLN A 303 -5.07 -20.57 -0.16
CA GLN A 303 -6.35 -21.28 -0.13
C GLN A 303 -6.18 -22.72 0.32
N LYS A 304 -5.25 -23.47 -0.31
CA LYS A 304 -4.98 -24.88 0.05
C LYS A 304 -4.50 -25.03 1.51
N VAL A 305 -3.60 -24.15 1.95
CA VAL A 305 -3.09 -24.15 3.33
C VAL A 305 -4.20 -23.82 4.32
N ALA A 306 -5.05 -22.82 4.04
CA ALA A 306 -6.17 -22.45 4.89
C ALA A 306 -7.20 -23.58 5.01
N GLU A 307 -7.52 -24.26 3.90
CA GLU A 307 -8.41 -25.42 3.89
C GLU A 307 -7.83 -26.63 4.66
N TYR A 308 -6.52 -26.85 4.59
CA TYR A 308 -5.84 -27.85 5.41
C TYR A 308 -5.93 -27.53 6.90
N LEU A 309 -5.58 -26.28 7.26
CA LEU A 309 -5.61 -25.81 8.65
C LEU A 309 -7.02 -25.86 9.25
N SER A 310 -8.05 -25.51 8.48
CA SER A 310 -9.45 -25.51 8.95
C SER A 310 -9.98 -26.90 9.29
N LYS A 311 -9.38 -27.96 8.74
CA LYS A 311 -9.75 -29.37 8.99
C LYS A 311 -8.85 -30.05 10.02
N ASN A 312 -7.83 -29.37 10.53
CA ASN A 312 -6.85 -29.98 11.45
C ASN A 312 -7.30 -29.84 12.91
N ASP A 313 -7.38 -30.96 13.63
CA ASP A 313 -7.86 -31.01 15.01
C ASP A 313 -7.02 -30.24 16.04
N LYS A 314 -5.75 -29.89 15.73
CA LYS A 314 -4.86 -29.10 16.57
C LYS A 314 -5.06 -27.59 16.39
N VAL A 315 -5.72 -27.17 15.31
CA VAL A 315 -6.03 -25.77 15.02
C VAL A 315 -7.31 -25.36 15.75
N ALA A 316 -7.28 -24.23 16.42
CA ALA A 316 -8.41 -23.69 17.15
C ALA A 316 -9.31 -22.82 16.27
N TRP A 317 -8.72 -22.07 15.37
CA TRP A 317 -9.40 -21.17 14.44
C TRP A 317 -8.47 -20.82 13.26
N VAL A 318 -9.08 -20.52 12.12
CA VAL A 318 -8.40 -20.01 10.91
C VAL A 318 -9.12 -18.75 10.46
N ASN A 319 -8.37 -17.73 10.10
CA ASN A 319 -8.89 -16.52 9.48
C ASN A 319 -8.22 -16.32 8.11
N TYR A 320 -8.98 -16.54 7.07
CA TYR A 320 -8.61 -16.31 5.67
C TYR A 320 -9.88 -15.99 4.88
N CYS A 321 -9.91 -14.85 4.23
CA CYS A 321 -11.13 -14.34 3.56
C CYS A 321 -11.55 -15.16 2.32
N GLY A 322 -10.73 -16.10 1.86
CA GLY A 322 -11.08 -17.07 0.82
C GLY A 322 -11.88 -18.29 1.33
N LEU A 323 -12.08 -18.44 2.65
CA LEU A 323 -12.91 -19.50 3.22
C LEU A 323 -14.38 -19.05 3.26
N PRO A 324 -15.35 -19.90 2.82
CA PRO A 324 -16.77 -19.50 2.71
C PRO A 324 -17.45 -19.11 4.03
N ASP A 325 -16.94 -19.57 5.16
CA ASP A 325 -17.44 -19.26 6.51
C ASP A 325 -16.79 -18.01 7.12
N ASN A 326 -15.85 -17.37 6.41
CA ASN A 326 -15.22 -16.14 6.85
C ASN A 326 -16.21 -14.96 6.75
N LYS A 327 -16.24 -14.11 7.79
CA LYS A 327 -17.09 -12.92 7.86
C LYS A 327 -17.00 -12.02 6.63
N TYR A 328 -15.81 -11.92 6.03
CA TYR A 328 -15.53 -11.03 4.89
C TYR A 328 -15.53 -11.75 3.54
N TYR A 329 -15.98 -13.00 3.47
CA TYR A 329 -15.97 -13.77 2.23
C TYR A 329 -16.68 -13.05 1.09
N GLU A 330 -17.89 -12.54 1.32
CA GLU A 330 -18.68 -11.84 0.30
C GLU A 330 -17.97 -10.56 -0.21
N LEU A 331 -17.38 -9.77 0.69
CA LEU A 331 -16.59 -8.59 0.30
C LEU A 331 -15.32 -9.00 -0.46
N ALA A 332 -14.66 -10.08 -0.07
CA ALA A 332 -13.51 -10.62 -0.78
C ALA A 332 -13.90 -11.07 -2.20
N GLN A 333 -15.01 -11.77 -2.37
CA GLN A 333 -15.52 -12.17 -3.70
C GLN A 333 -15.91 -10.96 -4.55
N LYS A 334 -16.48 -9.92 -3.95
CA LYS A 334 -16.86 -8.69 -4.64
C LYS A 334 -15.65 -7.93 -5.18
N TYR A 335 -14.67 -7.65 -4.32
CA TYR A 335 -13.53 -6.78 -4.65
C TYR A 335 -12.35 -7.53 -5.28
N MET A 336 -12.21 -8.81 -4.98
CA MET A 336 -11.04 -9.65 -5.28
C MET A 336 -11.44 -11.06 -5.75
N PRO A 337 -12.26 -11.19 -6.82
CA PRO A 337 -12.79 -12.50 -7.24
C PRO A 337 -11.69 -13.46 -7.72
N GLY A 338 -10.51 -12.97 -8.09
CA GLY A 338 -9.35 -13.78 -8.49
C GLY A 338 -8.48 -14.28 -7.34
N GLY A 339 -8.82 -13.92 -6.09
CA GLY A 339 -8.06 -14.21 -4.87
C GLY A 339 -7.67 -12.94 -4.13
N SER A 340 -7.48 -13.03 -2.82
CA SER A 340 -7.24 -11.86 -1.95
C SER A 340 -5.76 -11.57 -1.73
N CYS A 341 -5.07 -12.47 -1.02
CA CYS A 341 -3.63 -12.38 -0.74
C CYS A 341 -3.10 -13.76 -0.32
N GLY A 342 -1.79 -13.86 -0.09
CA GLY A 342 -1.13 -15.06 0.41
C GLY A 342 -0.96 -15.11 1.93
N VAL A 343 -1.67 -14.28 2.72
CA VAL A 343 -1.52 -14.23 4.17
C VAL A 343 -2.70 -14.89 4.85
N ILE A 344 -2.40 -15.76 5.84
CA ILE A 344 -3.37 -16.45 6.68
C ILE A 344 -3.06 -16.09 8.13
N SER A 345 -4.07 -15.90 8.96
CA SER A 345 -3.94 -15.86 10.42
C SER A 345 -4.67 -17.05 11.03
N PHE A 346 -4.06 -17.71 11.99
CA PHE A 346 -4.67 -18.83 12.70
C PHE A 346 -4.14 -18.98 14.11
N GLY A 347 -4.83 -19.72 14.95
CA GLY A 347 -4.41 -20.06 16.30
C GLY A 347 -4.45 -21.55 16.56
N LEU A 348 -3.58 -22.03 17.45
CA LEU A 348 -3.49 -23.44 17.84
C LEU A 348 -4.19 -23.69 19.19
N LYS A 349 -4.75 -24.89 19.37
CA LYS A 349 -5.24 -25.36 20.66
C LYS A 349 -4.05 -25.48 21.63
N GLY A 350 -4.14 -24.83 22.77
CA GLY A 350 -3.05 -24.73 23.75
C GLY A 350 -2.39 -23.34 23.81
N GLY A 351 -2.82 -22.41 22.94
CA GLY A 351 -2.49 -20.99 23.06
C GLY A 351 -1.06 -20.64 22.69
N ARG A 352 -0.52 -19.60 23.34
CA ARG A 352 0.77 -18.96 23.00
C ARG A 352 1.97 -19.92 23.01
N GLU A 353 2.11 -20.76 24.03
CA GLU A 353 3.27 -21.66 24.15
C GLU A 353 3.31 -22.69 23.04
N VAL A 354 2.14 -23.27 22.69
CA VAL A 354 2.03 -24.20 21.57
C VAL A 354 2.31 -23.52 20.24
N SER A 355 1.87 -22.27 20.05
CA SER A 355 2.14 -21.48 18.87
C SER A 355 3.65 -21.20 18.69
N ILE A 356 4.36 -20.89 19.78
CA ILE A 356 5.81 -20.69 19.75
C ILE A 356 6.51 -22.02 19.40
N LYS A 357 6.17 -23.11 20.07
CA LYS A 357 6.75 -24.43 19.79
C LYS A 357 6.54 -24.87 18.35
N PHE A 358 5.33 -24.66 17.82
CA PHE A 358 5.02 -24.91 16.41
C PHE A 358 5.96 -24.14 15.48
N MET A 359 6.09 -22.81 15.67
CA MET A 359 6.94 -21.97 14.82
C MET A 359 8.40 -22.40 14.89
N ASP A 360 8.92 -22.70 16.09
CA ASP A 360 10.31 -23.14 16.29
C ASP A 360 10.57 -24.51 15.65
N SER A 361 9.52 -25.30 15.37
CA SER A 361 9.60 -26.62 14.74
C SER A 361 9.52 -26.61 13.22
N LEU A 362 9.15 -25.46 12.60
CA LEU A 362 9.10 -25.31 11.14
C LEU A 362 10.51 -25.42 10.54
N LYS A 363 10.61 -26.03 9.37
CA LYS A 363 11.87 -26.28 8.66
C LYS A 363 11.98 -25.52 7.33
N LEU A 364 10.83 -25.29 6.69
CA LEU A 364 10.73 -24.56 5.42
C LEU A 364 10.33 -23.11 5.68
N ALA A 365 9.29 -22.88 6.46
CA ALA A 365 8.81 -21.54 6.76
C ALA A 365 9.74 -20.82 7.73
N ALA A 366 10.28 -19.66 7.34
CA ALA A 366 11.21 -18.89 8.16
C ALA A 366 10.49 -17.95 9.15
N ILE A 367 11.00 -17.85 10.37
CA ILE A 367 10.55 -16.84 11.35
C ILE A 367 11.19 -15.51 10.99
N VAL A 368 10.43 -14.59 10.41
CA VAL A 368 10.88 -13.24 10.03
C VAL A 368 9.78 -12.21 10.24
N THR A 369 10.17 -10.95 10.45
CA THR A 369 9.21 -9.83 10.52
C THR A 369 8.58 -9.49 9.17
N HIS A 370 9.20 -9.90 8.07
CA HIS A 370 8.73 -9.69 6.71
C HIS A 370 7.42 -10.45 6.42
N VAL A 371 6.75 -10.10 5.33
CA VAL A 371 5.50 -10.71 4.84
C VAL A 371 5.40 -10.47 3.35
N ALA A 372 4.72 -11.36 2.63
CA ALA A 372 4.39 -11.13 1.23
C ALA A 372 5.61 -11.12 0.28
N ASP A 373 6.46 -12.14 0.38
CA ASP A 373 7.52 -12.45 -0.59
C ASP A 373 7.38 -13.89 -1.13
N ALA A 374 8.23 -14.25 -2.07
CA ALA A 374 8.19 -15.54 -2.75
C ALA A 374 8.36 -16.75 -1.79
N ARG A 375 8.96 -16.54 -0.60
CA ARG A 375 9.20 -17.59 0.38
C ARG A 375 8.19 -17.54 1.50
N THR A 376 7.77 -18.72 1.94
CA THR A 376 6.88 -18.85 3.09
C THR A 376 7.57 -18.40 4.37
N CYS A 377 6.87 -17.56 5.14
CA CYS A 377 7.38 -17.07 6.42
C CYS A 377 6.27 -16.93 7.47
N VAL A 378 6.69 -16.89 8.73
CA VAL A 378 5.79 -16.91 9.89
C VAL A 378 6.17 -15.86 10.92
N LEU A 379 5.18 -15.32 11.60
CA LEU A 379 5.34 -14.39 12.71
C LEU A 379 4.26 -14.63 13.77
N HIS A 380 4.64 -14.52 15.04
CA HIS A 380 3.70 -14.51 16.18
C HIS A 380 3.70 -13.09 16.79
N PRO A 381 2.70 -12.24 16.49
CA PRO A 381 2.71 -10.85 16.90
C PRO A 381 2.88 -10.66 18.42
N ALA A 382 2.18 -11.46 19.23
CA ALA A 382 2.22 -11.34 20.68
C ALA A 382 3.60 -11.59 21.30
N SER A 383 4.47 -12.44 20.68
CA SER A 383 5.83 -12.71 21.17
C SER A 383 6.91 -11.88 20.48
N HIS A 384 6.59 -11.23 19.34
CA HIS A 384 7.55 -10.50 18.53
C HIS A 384 7.23 -9.01 18.45
N THR A 385 6.39 -8.60 17.50
CA THR A 385 6.16 -7.19 17.17
C THR A 385 5.34 -6.42 18.21
N HIS A 386 4.56 -7.11 19.05
CA HIS A 386 3.69 -6.52 20.06
C HIS A 386 4.01 -7.05 21.47
N ARG A 387 5.22 -7.58 21.69
CA ARG A 387 5.61 -8.23 22.95
C ARG A 387 5.60 -7.32 24.18
N GLN A 388 5.54 -6.01 24.01
CA GLN A 388 5.41 -5.05 25.08
C GLN A 388 3.96 -4.84 25.55
N LEU A 389 2.97 -5.39 24.84
CA LEU A 389 1.56 -5.29 25.22
C LEU A 389 1.16 -6.46 26.14
N SER A 390 0.26 -6.19 27.10
CA SER A 390 -0.42 -7.26 27.85
C SER A 390 -1.42 -8.00 26.99
N ASP A 391 -1.93 -9.15 27.44
CA ASP A 391 -2.92 -9.91 26.69
C ASP A 391 -4.24 -9.14 26.50
N GLU A 392 -4.64 -8.33 27.51
CA GLU A 392 -5.79 -7.43 27.40
C GLU A 392 -5.56 -6.36 26.32
N GLN A 393 -4.39 -5.72 26.32
CA GLN A 393 -4.04 -4.72 25.30
C GLN A 393 -3.93 -5.33 23.89
N LEU A 394 -3.47 -6.57 23.77
CA LEU A 394 -3.47 -7.30 22.49
C LEU A 394 -4.90 -7.52 22.01
N LEU A 395 -5.81 -7.98 22.87
CA LEU A 395 -7.22 -8.18 22.52
C LEU A 395 -7.93 -6.87 22.14
N GLU A 396 -7.67 -5.78 22.87
CA GLU A 396 -8.16 -4.44 22.51
C GLU A 396 -7.66 -3.98 21.12
N ALA A 397 -6.44 -4.38 20.75
CA ALA A 397 -5.87 -4.14 19.42
C ALA A 397 -6.36 -5.15 18.35
N GLY A 398 -7.30 -6.05 18.67
CA GLY A 398 -7.80 -7.09 17.78
C GLY A 398 -6.83 -8.26 17.55
N ILE A 399 -5.75 -8.33 18.32
CA ILE A 399 -4.71 -9.37 18.17
C ILE A 399 -4.88 -10.42 19.26
N ARG A 400 -5.26 -11.62 18.87
CA ARG A 400 -5.35 -12.73 19.82
C ARG A 400 -3.94 -13.14 20.28
N PRO A 401 -3.74 -13.49 21.57
CA PRO A 401 -2.44 -13.91 22.09
C PRO A 401 -1.89 -15.20 21.45
N ASP A 402 -2.75 -16.01 20.82
CA ASP A 402 -2.42 -17.23 20.09
C ASP A 402 -2.28 -17.05 18.58
N LEU A 403 -2.39 -15.82 18.07
CA LEU A 403 -2.37 -15.54 16.64
C LEU A 403 -1.02 -15.82 16.02
N ILE A 404 -1.00 -16.70 15.03
CA ILE A 404 0.10 -16.92 14.11
C ILE A 404 -0.25 -16.27 12.77
N ARG A 405 0.57 -15.34 12.29
CA ARG A 405 0.50 -14.81 10.94
C ARG A 405 1.41 -15.62 10.03
N PHE A 406 0.84 -16.28 9.05
CA PHE A 406 1.53 -17.16 8.10
C PHE A 406 1.43 -16.56 6.70
N SER A 407 2.56 -16.11 6.15
CA SER A 407 2.65 -15.58 4.80
C SER A 407 3.09 -16.69 3.86
N VAL A 408 2.15 -17.17 3.08
CA VAL A 408 2.36 -18.30 2.16
C VAL A 408 3.08 -17.83 0.91
N GLY A 409 4.21 -18.48 0.61
CA GLY A 409 5.02 -18.21 -0.57
C GLY A 409 4.49 -18.91 -1.83
N ILE A 410 5.36 -18.96 -2.85
CA ILE A 410 5.04 -19.57 -4.15
C ILE A 410 5.69 -20.96 -4.32
N GLU A 411 6.19 -21.55 -3.24
CA GLU A 411 6.68 -22.93 -3.22
C GLU A 411 5.55 -23.91 -3.56
N ASN A 412 5.85 -25.18 -3.69
CA ASN A 412 4.81 -26.20 -3.82
C ASN A 412 3.94 -26.24 -2.55
N ALA A 413 2.63 -26.15 -2.70
CA ALA A 413 1.70 -26.11 -1.57
C ALA A 413 1.76 -27.37 -0.69
N ASP A 414 2.02 -28.54 -1.28
CA ASP A 414 2.10 -29.79 -0.53
C ASP A 414 3.36 -29.84 0.35
N ASP A 415 4.47 -29.23 -0.08
CA ASP A 415 5.68 -29.09 0.73
C ASP A 415 5.45 -28.13 1.91
N ILE A 416 4.71 -27.03 1.70
CA ILE A 416 4.32 -26.10 2.77
C ILE A 416 3.43 -26.81 3.79
N ILE A 417 2.43 -27.57 3.33
CA ILE A 417 1.52 -28.35 4.19
C ILE A 417 2.29 -29.43 4.97
N ALA A 418 3.23 -30.12 4.33
CA ALA A 418 4.06 -31.13 4.98
C ALA A 418 4.94 -30.51 6.10
N ASP A 419 5.46 -29.29 5.87
CA ASP A 419 6.20 -28.56 6.91
C ASP A 419 5.30 -28.17 8.09
N ILE A 420 4.09 -27.69 7.83
CA ILE A 420 3.10 -27.39 8.86
C ILE A 420 2.72 -28.68 9.63
N GLU A 421 2.47 -29.77 8.93
CA GLU A 421 2.06 -31.04 9.54
C GLU A 421 3.14 -31.60 10.49
N GLN A 422 4.40 -31.61 10.05
CA GLN A 422 5.49 -32.08 10.90
C GLN A 422 5.68 -31.17 12.12
N ALA A 423 5.53 -29.85 11.98
CA ALA A 423 5.63 -28.89 13.08
C ALA A 423 4.48 -28.99 14.08
N LEU A 424 3.24 -29.28 13.60
CA LEU A 424 2.10 -29.56 14.48
C LEU A 424 2.28 -30.84 15.28
N ASN A 425 3.11 -31.78 14.83
CA ASN A 425 3.36 -33.07 15.49
C ASN A 425 4.66 -33.07 16.33
N ALA A 426 5.40 -31.98 16.33
CA ALA A 426 6.59 -31.82 17.17
C ALA A 426 6.22 -31.46 18.62
#